data_991e3b385556d262efdc1ebef6f211f8
#
_entry.id   991e3b385556d262efdc1ebef6f211f8
#
_cell.length_a   1.000
_cell.length_b   1.000
_cell.length_c   1.000
_cell.angle_alpha   90.00
_cell.angle_beta   90.00
_cell.angle_gamma   90.00
#
_symmetry.space_group_name_H-M   'P 1'
#
loop_
_entity.id
_entity.type
_entity.pdbx_description
1 polymer ?
#
loop_
_entity_poly.entity_id
_entity_poly.type
_entity_poly.pdbx_seq_one_letter_code
_entity_poly.pdbx_strand_id
1 'polypeptide(L)'
;WWDGVVAAVRQAMNGLSDVVNIRAIGLSGQMHSLVALDSHDEVIRPAILWNDTRTSEQCREIERRLGSDGLRHLVGNPALEGFTAPKLLWMRDHEPKNYSRIATMLLPKDYVRLKLTGVKAMDPSDAAGTLMFDIAETRWSSAAVAKMEIPETWLPEIVPSNKVSGTLSGEAAAALGLSAGIPVAGGAADNAAAAIGSAVTSPGTAMVSIGTGATVVAPIPNAAVDPGLRLHTFNHAEPDGWYLMGVVLAAGSALAWWRDQTGGGQSFDELVVGAAETAPGADDLTFLPYLTGNRTPHANASARGAFVGLHAGHTRAHMTRAVIEGVTFSLHDSYQLILAQTEAPTELIGTSGGMRSAFWQQMVADVFGVPLTPVKSSGSPYGAAILAACAAGKFDRPSEVAPQWVTRGKTADPIPAHAD
;
A
#
# COMPACT_ATOMS: atom_id res chain seq x y z
N TRP A 1 -6.22 -18.86 3.68
CA TRP A 1 -5.24 -17.97 4.33
C TRP A 1 -4.75 -18.52 5.66
N TRP A 2 -5.65 -19.00 6.54
CA TRP A 2 -5.22 -19.55 7.83
C TRP A 2 -4.19 -20.67 7.69
N ASP A 3 -4.46 -21.65 6.83
CA ASP A 3 -3.53 -22.75 6.58
C ASP A 3 -2.18 -22.26 6.04
N GLY A 4 -2.22 -21.24 5.16
CA GLY A 4 -1.01 -20.59 4.65
C GLY A 4 -0.21 -19.89 5.75
N VAL A 5 -0.87 -19.19 6.68
CA VAL A 5 -0.23 -18.57 7.84
C VAL A 5 0.40 -19.63 8.75
N VAL A 6 -0.32 -20.70 9.05
CA VAL A 6 0.18 -21.82 9.88
C VAL A 6 1.44 -22.43 9.23
N ALA A 7 1.37 -22.73 7.93
CA ALA A 7 2.50 -23.31 7.20
C ALA A 7 3.72 -22.37 7.20
N ALA A 8 3.49 -21.06 6.90
CA ALA A 8 4.57 -20.07 6.86
C ALA A 8 5.23 -19.84 8.23
N VAL A 9 4.43 -19.74 9.30
CA VAL A 9 4.97 -19.58 10.66
C VAL A 9 5.76 -20.81 11.08
N ARG A 10 5.24 -22.02 10.87
CA ARG A 10 5.97 -23.27 11.19
C ARG A 10 7.28 -23.36 10.40
N GLN A 11 7.27 -22.97 9.12
CA GLN A 11 8.49 -22.95 8.30
C GLN A 11 9.50 -21.92 8.83
N ALA A 12 9.05 -20.72 9.19
CA ALA A 12 9.91 -19.67 9.74
C ALA A 12 10.52 -20.06 11.09
N MET A 13 9.78 -20.84 11.89
CA MET A 13 10.25 -21.35 13.20
C MET A 13 11.19 -22.54 13.08
N ASN A 14 11.24 -23.20 11.93
CA ASN A 14 12.07 -24.38 11.72
C ASN A 14 13.57 -24.00 11.76
N GLY A 15 14.31 -24.60 12.69
CA GLY A 15 15.73 -24.30 12.90
C GLY A 15 16.04 -23.14 13.87
N LEU A 16 15.02 -22.50 14.46
CA LEU A 16 15.24 -21.58 15.56
C LEU A 16 15.32 -22.35 16.89
N SER A 17 16.41 -22.13 17.63
CA SER A 17 16.66 -22.84 18.92
C SER A 17 15.83 -22.28 20.08
N ASP A 18 15.32 -21.06 19.97
CA ASP A 18 14.66 -20.31 21.07
C ASP A 18 13.25 -19.82 20.70
N VAL A 19 12.32 -20.73 20.41
CA VAL A 19 10.89 -20.45 20.21
C VAL A 19 10.27 -19.75 21.44
N VAL A 20 10.83 -19.99 22.62
CA VAL A 20 10.39 -19.40 23.91
C VAL A 20 10.59 -17.89 24.00
N ASN A 21 11.35 -17.26 23.12
CA ASN A 21 11.68 -15.82 23.15
C ASN A 21 10.76 -14.94 22.29
N ILE A 22 9.71 -15.48 21.67
CA ILE A 22 8.76 -14.66 20.92
C ILE A 22 7.92 -13.85 21.91
N ARG A 23 7.99 -12.51 21.79
CA ARG A 23 7.38 -11.56 22.74
C ARG A 23 6.08 -10.95 22.23
N ALA A 24 5.90 -10.86 20.91
CA ALA A 24 4.69 -10.34 20.29
C ALA A 24 4.59 -10.81 18.83
N ILE A 25 3.39 -10.71 18.26
CA ILE A 25 3.08 -10.97 16.87
C ILE A 25 2.60 -9.67 16.24
N GLY A 26 3.20 -9.28 15.11
CA GLY A 26 2.74 -8.18 14.27
C GLY A 26 2.02 -8.70 13.04
N LEU A 27 1.02 -7.96 12.58
CA LEU A 27 0.21 -8.31 11.43
C LEU A 27 0.30 -7.24 10.35
N SER A 28 0.37 -7.67 9.10
CA SER A 28 0.16 -6.83 7.94
C SER A 28 -0.54 -7.63 6.85
N GLY A 29 -1.31 -6.97 6.01
CA GLY A 29 -2.04 -7.63 4.93
C GLY A 29 -2.51 -6.67 3.86
N GLN A 30 -2.99 -7.25 2.75
CA GLN A 30 -3.56 -6.49 1.65
C GLN A 30 -4.77 -5.68 2.11
N MET A 31 -4.85 -4.44 1.66
CA MET A 31 -5.95 -3.52 1.94
C MET A 31 -7.24 -3.93 1.22
N HIS A 32 -8.35 -3.32 1.60
CA HIS A 32 -9.61 -3.21 0.84
C HIS A 32 -10.41 -4.50 0.61
N SER A 33 -9.80 -5.68 0.69
CA SER A 33 -10.44 -6.95 0.35
C SER A 33 -11.50 -7.32 1.39
N LEU A 34 -12.70 -7.71 0.93
CA LEU A 34 -13.83 -7.98 1.82
C LEU A 34 -13.85 -9.44 2.27
N VAL A 35 -13.81 -9.65 3.58
CA VAL A 35 -14.15 -10.92 4.25
C VAL A 35 -15.47 -10.73 4.99
N ALA A 36 -16.53 -11.35 4.51
CA ALA A 36 -17.86 -11.28 5.10
C ALA A 36 -18.09 -12.50 6.00
N LEU A 37 -18.42 -12.27 7.28
CA LEU A 37 -18.69 -13.31 8.29
C LEU A 37 -20.14 -13.29 8.70
N ASP A 38 -20.68 -14.47 9.01
CA ASP A 38 -22.01 -14.61 9.60
C ASP A 38 -21.97 -14.50 11.15
N SER A 39 -23.11 -14.70 11.80
CA SER A 39 -23.25 -14.61 13.26
C SER A 39 -22.47 -15.67 14.05
N HIS A 40 -21.94 -16.68 13.38
CA HIS A 40 -21.09 -17.72 13.98
C HIS A 40 -19.62 -17.54 13.65
N ASP A 41 -19.26 -16.37 13.07
CA ASP A 41 -17.93 -16.03 12.58
C ASP A 41 -17.44 -16.94 11.43
N GLU A 42 -18.38 -17.59 10.71
CA GLU A 42 -18.08 -18.40 9.54
C GLU A 42 -18.05 -17.54 8.29
N VAL A 43 -17.07 -17.84 7.41
CA VAL A 43 -16.90 -17.11 6.13
C VAL A 43 -18.06 -17.43 5.19
N ILE A 44 -18.85 -16.43 4.83
CA ILE A 44 -20.06 -16.58 3.99
C ILE A 44 -19.69 -16.98 2.54
N ARG A 45 -18.59 -16.45 2.01
CA ARG A 45 -18.12 -16.68 0.65
C ARG A 45 -16.63 -16.38 0.53
N PRO A 46 -15.93 -16.84 -0.55
CA PRO A 46 -14.56 -16.39 -0.82
C PRO A 46 -14.48 -14.86 -0.90
N ALA A 47 -13.42 -14.30 -0.34
CA ALA A 47 -13.21 -12.85 -0.29
C ALA A 47 -13.20 -12.22 -1.69
N ILE A 48 -13.78 -11.02 -1.80
CA ILE A 48 -13.62 -10.18 -3.00
C ILE A 48 -12.36 -9.34 -2.79
N LEU A 49 -11.35 -9.58 -3.63
CA LEU A 49 -10.02 -9.00 -3.43
C LEU A 49 -9.93 -7.54 -3.93
N TRP A 50 -8.88 -6.84 -3.52
CA TRP A 50 -8.62 -5.45 -3.87
C TRP A 50 -8.48 -5.18 -5.38
N ASN A 51 -8.02 -6.16 -6.14
CA ASN A 51 -7.83 -6.08 -7.59
C ASN A 51 -9.04 -6.57 -8.40
N ASP A 52 -10.13 -6.88 -7.74
CA ASP A 52 -11.39 -7.28 -8.39
C ASP A 52 -12.17 -6.02 -8.80
N THR A 53 -12.44 -5.87 -10.09
CA THR A 53 -13.04 -4.65 -10.67
C THR A 53 -14.54 -4.77 -10.95
N ARG A 54 -15.23 -5.81 -10.42
CA ARG A 54 -16.66 -6.06 -10.68
C ARG A 54 -17.61 -4.99 -10.14
N THR A 55 -17.15 -4.07 -9.29
CA THR A 55 -17.98 -3.15 -8.48
C THR A 55 -18.10 -1.75 -9.06
N SER A 56 -17.85 -1.55 -10.35
CA SER A 56 -17.88 -0.22 -10.99
C SER A 56 -19.25 0.48 -10.89
N GLU A 57 -20.36 -0.28 -10.90
CA GLU A 57 -21.72 0.28 -10.72
C GLU A 57 -21.92 0.80 -9.30
N GLN A 58 -21.43 0.04 -8.31
CA GLN A 58 -21.52 0.40 -6.91
C GLN A 58 -20.63 1.63 -6.58
N CYS A 59 -19.49 1.77 -7.27
CA CYS A 59 -18.69 3.00 -7.17
C CYS A 59 -19.50 4.22 -7.62
N ARG A 60 -20.15 4.14 -8.80
CA ARG A 60 -21.04 5.23 -9.28
C ARG A 60 -22.22 5.48 -8.34
N GLU A 61 -22.76 4.44 -7.71
CA GLU A 61 -23.81 4.61 -6.70
C GLU A 61 -23.30 5.36 -5.48
N ILE A 62 -22.11 4.99 -4.95
CA ILE A 62 -21.48 5.70 -3.82
C ILE A 62 -21.22 7.16 -4.16
N GLU A 63 -20.71 7.45 -5.35
CA GLU A 63 -20.49 8.82 -5.84
C GLU A 63 -21.80 9.63 -5.85
N ARG A 64 -22.90 9.04 -6.31
CA ARG A 64 -24.22 9.72 -6.28
C ARG A 64 -24.74 9.94 -4.87
N ARG A 65 -24.54 8.98 -3.95
CA ARG A 65 -25.05 9.05 -2.57
C ARG A 65 -24.25 9.99 -1.68
N LEU A 66 -22.93 9.99 -1.81
CA LEU A 66 -22.04 10.83 -1.01
C LEU A 66 -21.78 12.20 -1.65
N GLY A 67 -21.72 12.26 -2.98
CA GLY A 67 -21.24 13.42 -3.72
C GLY A 67 -19.74 13.66 -3.51
N SER A 68 -19.14 14.57 -4.28
CA SER A 68 -17.72 14.92 -4.13
C SER A 68 -17.38 15.45 -2.73
N ASP A 69 -18.29 16.22 -2.12
CA ASP A 69 -18.09 16.75 -0.77
C ASP A 69 -18.11 15.65 0.28
N GLY A 70 -19.04 14.69 0.18
CA GLY A 70 -19.08 13.55 1.09
C GLY A 70 -17.86 12.65 0.96
N LEU A 71 -17.41 12.39 -0.27
CA LEU A 71 -16.17 11.63 -0.50
C LEU A 71 -14.95 12.31 0.13
N ARG A 72 -14.85 13.63 0.03
CA ARG A 72 -13.74 14.39 0.64
C ARG A 72 -13.83 14.47 2.17
N HIS A 73 -15.00 14.77 2.71
CA HIS A 73 -15.15 15.14 4.12
C HIS A 73 -15.59 13.99 5.03
N LEU A 74 -16.21 12.93 4.50
CA LEU A 74 -16.66 11.79 5.30
C LEU A 74 -15.71 10.60 5.25
N VAL A 75 -14.92 10.43 4.15
CA VAL A 75 -14.08 9.25 3.94
C VAL A 75 -12.71 9.54 3.31
N GLY A 76 -12.46 10.77 2.80
CA GLY A 76 -11.17 11.25 2.31
C GLY A 76 -10.60 10.55 1.07
N ASN A 77 -11.41 9.78 0.35
CA ASN A 77 -10.94 8.98 -0.79
C ASN A 77 -12.00 8.90 -1.91
N PRO A 78 -11.57 8.69 -3.17
CA PRO A 78 -12.49 8.44 -4.28
C PRO A 78 -13.16 7.08 -4.15
N ALA A 79 -14.36 6.94 -4.72
CA ALA A 79 -15.02 5.63 -4.83
C ALA A 79 -14.39 4.82 -5.97
N LEU A 80 -13.62 3.79 -5.63
CA LEU A 80 -12.94 2.92 -6.59
C LEU A 80 -13.26 1.45 -6.29
N GLU A 81 -13.20 0.62 -7.32
CA GLU A 81 -13.55 -0.81 -7.27
C GLU A 81 -12.70 -1.58 -6.23
N GLY A 82 -11.47 -1.12 -6.01
CA GLY A 82 -10.58 -1.72 -5.01
C GLY A 82 -11.11 -1.65 -3.59
N PHE A 83 -11.85 -0.61 -3.20
CA PHE A 83 -12.30 -0.39 -1.82
C PHE A 83 -13.36 -1.38 -1.32
N THR A 84 -13.59 -1.44 0.01
CA THR A 84 -14.44 -2.45 0.64
C THR A 84 -15.94 -2.15 0.47
N ALA A 85 -16.37 -0.89 0.65
CA ALA A 85 -17.78 -0.52 0.59
C ALA A 85 -18.45 -0.91 -0.75
N PRO A 86 -17.82 -0.65 -1.93
CA PRO A 86 -18.39 -1.11 -3.20
C PRO A 86 -18.65 -2.62 -3.26
N LYS A 87 -17.81 -3.44 -2.57
CA LYS A 87 -17.96 -4.89 -2.54
C LYS A 87 -19.16 -5.34 -1.68
N LEU A 88 -19.42 -4.63 -0.58
CA LEU A 88 -20.63 -4.86 0.22
C LEU A 88 -21.89 -4.54 -0.59
N LEU A 89 -21.91 -3.39 -1.28
CA LEU A 89 -23.05 -3.04 -2.14
C LEU A 89 -23.21 -4.02 -3.31
N TRP A 90 -22.12 -4.50 -3.88
CA TRP A 90 -22.18 -5.54 -4.91
C TRP A 90 -22.80 -6.83 -4.38
N MET A 91 -22.46 -7.26 -3.17
CA MET A 91 -23.09 -8.42 -2.52
C MET A 91 -24.58 -8.17 -2.26
N ARG A 92 -24.99 -6.95 -1.88
CA ARG A 92 -26.39 -6.56 -1.72
C ARG A 92 -27.16 -6.80 -3.03
N ASP A 93 -26.60 -6.35 -4.14
CA ASP A 93 -27.29 -6.35 -5.44
C ASP A 93 -27.28 -7.72 -6.14
N HIS A 94 -26.19 -8.49 -6.01
CA HIS A 94 -25.98 -9.72 -6.76
C HIS A 94 -26.06 -11.00 -5.91
N GLU A 95 -25.83 -10.88 -4.60
CA GLU A 95 -25.86 -12.03 -3.66
C GLU A 95 -26.72 -11.72 -2.42
N PRO A 96 -28.01 -11.31 -2.57
CA PRO A 96 -28.83 -10.85 -1.45
C PRO A 96 -28.99 -11.87 -0.32
N LYS A 97 -28.96 -13.17 -0.63
CA LYS A 97 -29.00 -14.24 0.40
C LYS A 97 -27.71 -14.27 1.22
N ASN A 98 -26.55 -14.03 0.62
CA ASN A 98 -25.29 -13.92 1.34
C ASN A 98 -25.22 -12.60 2.11
N TYR A 99 -25.65 -11.49 1.49
CA TYR A 99 -25.68 -10.18 2.12
C TYR A 99 -26.52 -10.16 3.41
N SER A 100 -27.69 -10.78 3.39
CA SER A 100 -28.58 -10.83 4.58
C SER A 100 -28.02 -11.65 5.75
N ARG A 101 -26.98 -12.44 5.53
CA ARG A 101 -26.30 -13.25 6.56
C ARG A 101 -25.13 -12.53 7.21
N ILE A 102 -24.68 -11.39 6.64
CA ILE A 102 -23.52 -10.68 7.15
C ILE A 102 -23.80 -10.19 8.56
N ALA A 103 -22.95 -10.55 9.51
CA ALA A 103 -22.93 -10.06 10.88
C ALA A 103 -21.67 -9.23 11.18
N THR A 104 -20.56 -9.50 10.46
CA THR A 104 -19.31 -8.76 10.61
C THR A 104 -18.59 -8.70 9.27
N MET A 105 -17.99 -7.54 8.95
CA MET A 105 -17.03 -7.41 7.86
C MET A 105 -15.63 -7.23 8.41
N LEU A 106 -14.67 -7.93 7.82
CA LEU A 106 -13.24 -7.81 8.12
C LEU A 106 -12.43 -7.64 6.84
N LEU A 107 -11.18 -7.22 6.99
CA LEU A 107 -10.16 -7.34 5.95
C LEU A 107 -9.32 -8.61 6.17
N PRO A 108 -8.50 -9.04 5.19
CA PRO A 108 -7.73 -10.28 5.29
C PRO A 108 -6.85 -10.40 6.52
N LYS A 109 -6.15 -9.33 6.89
CA LYS A 109 -5.32 -9.26 8.10
C LYS A 109 -6.16 -9.46 9.37
N ASP A 110 -7.34 -8.84 9.40
CA ASP A 110 -8.23 -8.88 10.57
C ASP A 110 -8.89 -10.24 10.71
N TYR A 111 -9.17 -10.92 9.60
CA TYR A 111 -9.57 -12.32 9.63
C TYR A 111 -8.46 -13.22 10.23
N VAL A 112 -7.21 -12.98 9.86
CA VAL A 112 -6.07 -13.69 10.47
C VAL A 112 -5.98 -13.38 11.97
N ARG A 113 -6.19 -12.11 12.38
CA ARG A 113 -6.29 -11.73 13.81
C ARG A 113 -7.38 -12.51 14.52
N LEU A 114 -8.58 -12.59 13.94
CA LEU A 114 -9.69 -13.36 14.50
C LEU A 114 -9.27 -14.83 14.72
N LYS A 115 -8.62 -15.45 13.75
CA LYS A 115 -8.12 -16.84 13.89
C LYS A 115 -7.04 -16.99 14.96
N LEU A 116 -6.20 -15.98 15.15
CA LEU A 116 -5.14 -15.97 16.16
C LEU A 116 -5.68 -15.75 17.58
N THR A 117 -6.67 -14.87 17.75
CA THR A 117 -7.01 -14.30 19.06
C THR A 117 -8.47 -14.47 19.46
N GLY A 118 -9.37 -14.77 18.53
CA GLY A 118 -10.82 -14.70 18.72
C GLY A 118 -11.39 -13.27 18.73
N VAL A 119 -10.57 -12.24 18.47
CA VAL A 119 -10.98 -10.83 18.52
C VAL A 119 -11.26 -10.28 17.13
N LYS A 120 -12.43 -9.65 16.95
CA LYS A 120 -12.83 -8.90 15.76
C LYS A 120 -12.47 -7.43 15.96
N ALA A 121 -11.35 -7.02 15.35
CA ALA A 121 -10.86 -5.64 15.40
C ALA A 121 -10.21 -5.26 14.06
N MET A 122 -10.05 -3.97 13.82
CA MET A 122 -9.37 -3.40 12.65
C MET A 122 -8.50 -2.23 13.11
N ASP A 123 -7.37 -2.01 12.44
CA ASP A 123 -6.55 -0.84 12.72
C ASP A 123 -6.94 0.35 11.81
N PRO A 124 -6.62 1.59 12.19
CA PRO A 124 -7.00 2.78 11.42
C PRO A 124 -6.51 2.78 9.98
N SER A 125 -5.31 2.24 9.70
CA SER A 125 -4.74 2.27 8.35
C SER A 125 -5.48 1.36 7.37
N ASP A 126 -5.99 0.22 7.83
CA ASP A 126 -6.86 -0.65 7.03
C ASP A 126 -8.30 -0.12 6.99
N ALA A 127 -8.82 0.41 8.10
CA ALA A 127 -10.15 1.00 8.16
C ALA A 127 -10.31 2.17 7.17
N ALA A 128 -9.29 3.02 7.03
CA ALA A 128 -9.24 4.09 6.03
C ALA A 128 -9.40 3.56 4.60
N GLY A 129 -8.95 2.34 4.32
CA GLY A 129 -9.09 1.67 3.03
C GLY A 129 -10.47 1.05 2.77
N THR A 130 -11.45 1.23 3.65
CA THR A 130 -12.80 0.64 3.49
C THR A 130 -13.79 1.54 2.75
N LEU A 131 -13.55 2.84 2.66
CA LEU A 131 -14.47 3.89 2.22
C LEU A 131 -15.69 4.07 3.17
N MET A 132 -15.53 3.66 4.44
CA MET A 132 -16.53 3.77 5.50
C MET A 132 -15.96 4.46 6.75
N PHE A 133 -14.71 4.90 6.70
CA PHE A 133 -13.96 5.44 7.82
C PHE A 133 -13.70 6.94 7.67
N ASP A 134 -13.98 7.70 8.70
CA ASP A 134 -13.61 9.11 8.80
C ASP A 134 -12.13 9.19 9.15
N ILE A 135 -11.31 9.47 8.14
CA ILE A 135 -9.86 9.50 8.28
C ILE A 135 -9.37 10.62 9.19
N ALA A 136 -10.09 11.75 9.24
CA ALA A 136 -9.73 12.89 10.06
C ALA A 136 -10.01 12.63 11.55
N GLU A 137 -11.18 12.07 11.85
CA GLU A 137 -11.62 11.75 13.20
C GLU A 137 -11.13 10.37 13.69
N THR A 138 -10.50 9.60 12.82
CA THR A 138 -9.97 8.25 13.11
C THR A 138 -11.05 7.33 13.73
N ARG A 139 -12.24 7.30 13.12
CA ARG A 139 -13.40 6.50 13.55
C ARG A 139 -14.28 6.11 12.37
N TRP A 140 -15.16 5.14 12.56
CA TRP A 140 -16.17 4.84 11.55
C TRP A 140 -17.05 6.07 11.24
N SER A 141 -17.28 6.32 9.97
CA SER A 141 -18.11 7.44 9.49
C SER A 141 -19.59 7.03 9.48
N SER A 142 -20.29 7.22 10.61
CA SER A 142 -21.73 6.91 10.71
C SER A 142 -22.53 7.60 9.60
N ALA A 143 -22.12 8.81 9.19
CA ALA A 143 -22.77 9.54 8.11
C ALA A 143 -22.57 8.88 6.74
N ALA A 144 -21.38 8.36 6.45
CA ALA A 144 -21.10 7.67 5.19
C ALA A 144 -21.82 6.32 5.13
N VAL A 145 -21.73 5.50 6.19
CA VAL A 145 -22.38 4.17 6.22
C VAL A 145 -23.90 4.29 6.16
N ALA A 146 -24.50 5.30 6.82
CA ALA A 146 -25.93 5.56 6.73
C ALA A 146 -26.37 5.95 5.32
N LYS A 147 -25.61 6.83 4.63
CA LYS A 147 -25.90 7.21 3.23
C LYS A 147 -25.75 6.02 2.26
N MET A 148 -24.84 5.08 2.54
CA MET A 148 -24.65 3.86 1.76
C MET A 148 -25.60 2.73 2.17
N GLU A 149 -26.40 2.90 3.23
CA GLU A 149 -27.32 1.89 3.79
C GLU A 149 -26.57 0.62 4.22
N ILE A 150 -25.35 0.77 4.76
CA ILE A 150 -24.55 -0.31 5.31
C ILE A 150 -24.80 -0.35 6.84
N PRO A 151 -25.15 -1.52 7.44
CA PRO A 151 -25.35 -1.60 8.89
C PRO A 151 -24.05 -1.33 9.66
N GLU A 152 -24.07 -0.34 10.56
CA GLU A 152 -22.91 0.01 11.38
C GLU A 152 -22.51 -1.12 12.33
N THR A 153 -23.44 -2.01 12.68
CA THR A 153 -23.20 -3.18 13.52
C THR A 153 -22.27 -4.23 12.90
N TRP A 154 -21.99 -4.16 11.60
CA TRP A 154 -21.05 -5.04 10.93
C TRP A 154 -19.59 -4.59 11.09
N LEU A 155 -19.38 -3.34 11.53
CA LEU A 155 -18.06 -2.73 11.62
C LEU A 155 -17.36 -3.17 12.91
N PRO A 156 -16.10 -3.67 12.84
CA PRO A 156 -15.37 -4.11 14.02
C PRO A 156 -14.86 -2.92 14.86
N GLU A 157 -14.41 -3.20 16.08
CA GLU A 157 -13.76 -2.23 16.93
C GLU A 157 -12.45 -1.72 16.29
N ILE A 158 -12.15 -0.43 16.46
CA ILE A 158 -10.89 0.17 16.00
C ILE A 158 -9.86 0.08 17.11
N VAL A 159 -8.70 -0.53 16.78
CA VAL A 159 -7.55 -0.66 17.70
C VAL A 159 -6.32 -0.03 17.05
N PRO A 160 -5.58 0.84 17.75
CA PRO A 160 -4.36 1.44 17.19
C PRO A 160 -3.34 0.40 16.74
N SER A 161 -2.66 0.67 15.62
CA SER A 161 -1.73 -0.26 14.96
C SER A 161 -0.63 -0.80 15.88
N ASN A 162 -0.10 0.05 16.78
CA ASN A 162 0.99 -0.23 17.71
C ASN A 162 0.54 -0.77 19.08
N LYS A 163 -0.78 -0.96 19.32
CA LYS A 163 -1.31 -1.45 20.58
C LYS A 163 -1.70 -2.91 20.48
N VAL A 164 -1.85 -3.58 21.64
CA VAL A 164 -2.32 -4.97 21.70
C VAL A 164 -3.79 -5.02 21.31
N SER A 165 -4.12 -5.84 20.31
CA SER A 165 -5.50 -6.10 19.85
C SER A 165 -6.08 -7.41 20.36
N GLY A 166 -5.28 -8.21 21.03
CA GLY A 166 -5.65 -9.52 21.60
C GLY A 166 -4.40 -10.30 21.94
N THR A 167 -4.60 -11.53 22.44
CA THR A 167 -3.50 -12.45 22.74
C THR A 167 -3.70 -13.78 22.01
N LEU A 168 -2.62 -14.45 21.66
CA LEU A 168 -2.64 -15.73 20.96
C LEU A 168 -3.44 -16.76 21.79
N SER A 169 -4.51 -17.29 21.21
CA SER A 169 -5.37 -18.29 21.83
C SER A 169 -4.63 -19.64 21.98
N GLY A 170 -5.12 -20.50 22.87
CA GLY A 170 -4.56 -21.85 23.03
C GLY A 170 -4.64 -22.70 21.76
N GLU A 171 -5.75 -22.59 21.01
CA GLU A 171 -5.94 -23.30 19.73
C GLU A 171 -4.96 -22.81 18.66
N ALA A 172 -4.84 -21.50 18.46
CA ALA A 172 -3.91 -20.93 17.50
C ALA A 172 -2.45 -21.20 17.89
N ALA A 173 -2.13 -21.13 19.19
CA ALA A 173 -0.80 -21.46 19.71
C ALA A 173 -0.39 -22.89 19.37
N ALA A 174 -1.29 -23.86 19.60
CA ALA A 174 -1.07 -25.26 19.24
C ALA A 174 -0.90 -25.44 17.71
N ALA A 175 -1.71 -24.73 16.89
CA ALA A 175 -1.61 -24.75 15.44
C ALA A 175 -0.27 -24.21 14.94
N LEU A 176 0.26 -23.15 15.56
CA LEU A 176 1.50 -22.47 15.17
C LEU A 176 2.75 -23.09 15.80
N GLY A 177 2.64 -23.89 16.84
CA GLY A 177 3.77 -24.39 17.64
C GLY A 177 4.37 -23.31 18.55
N LEU A 178 3.54 -22.37 19.04
CA LEU A 178 3.92 -21.24 19.89
C LEU A 178 3.26 -21.37 21.28
N SER A 179 3.64 -20.48 22.20
CA SER A 179 3.00 -20.37 23.51
C SER A 179 1.73 -19.52 23.42
N ALA A 180 0.67 -19.94 24.12
CA ALA A 180 -0.53 -19.11 24.28
C ALA A 180 -0.22 -17.84 25.08
N GLY A 181 -1.05 -16.80 24.88
CA GLY A 181 -0.93 -15.54 25.61
C GLY A 181 0.05 -14.54 25.01
N ILE A 182 0.76 -14.87 23.92
CA ILE A 182 1.62 -13.91 23.19
C ILE A 182 0.76 -12.75 22.69
N PRO A 183 1.11 -11.47 22.98
CA PRO A 183 0.40 -10.30 22.48
C PRO A 183 0.38 -10.25 20.96
N VAL A 184 -0.77 -9.88 20.37
CA VAL A 184 -0.93 -9.61 18.93
C VAL A 184 -1.22 -8.14 18.75
N ALA A 185 -0.39 -7.45 17.99
CA ALA A 185 -0.53 -6.03 17.69
C ALA A 185 -1.77 -5.73 16.83
N GLY A 186 -2.25 -4.50 16.85
CA GLY A 186 -3.27 -4.01 15.91
C GLY A 186 -2.87 -4.24 14.46
N GLY A 187 -1.57 -4.17 14.18
CA GLY A 187 -1.05 -4.39 12.83
C GLY A 187 -1.36 -3.22 11.91
N ALA A 188 -1.10 -3.38 10.63
CA ALA A 188 -1.33 -2.31 9.66
C ALA A 188 -1.62 -2.85 8.25
N ALA A 189 -2.29 -2.01 7.45
CA ALA A 189 -2.34 -2.11 6.01
C ALA A 189 -0.93 -2.27 5.42
N ASP A 190 -0.79 -3.02 4.32
CA ASP A 190 0.52 -3.34 3.74
C ASP A 190 1.37 -2.11 3.41
N ASN A 191 0.75 -1.05 2.84
CA ASN A 191 1.47 0.20 2.53
C ASN A 191 1.87 0.97 3.80
N ALA A 192 1.01 1.06 4.80
CA ALA A 192 1.32 1.69 6.08
C ALA A 192 2.43 0.93 6.83
N ALA A 193 2.34 -0.40 6.86
CA ALA A 193 3.40 -1.24 7.43
C ALA A 193 4.72 -1.10 6.65
N ALA A 194 4.67 -1.03 5.30
CA ALA A 194 5.86 -0.81 4.48
C ALA A 194 6.52 0.54 4.77
N ALA A 195 5.73 1.59 4.99
CA ALA A 195 6.25 2.91 5.38
C ALA A 195 6.97 2.83 6.74
N ILE A 196 6.35 2.21 7.76
CA ILE A 196 7.00 1.94 9.06
C ILE A 196 8.29 1.13 8.87
N GLY A 197 8.22 0.04 8.11
CA GLY A 197 9.35 -0.85 7.83
C GLY A 197 10.47 -0.23 6.99
N SER A 198 10.23 0.96 6.47
CA SER A 198 11.20 1.77 5.71
C SER A 198 11.65 3.02 6.48
N ALA A 199 11.24 3.17 7.75
CA ALA A 199 11.47 4.34 8.58
C ALA A 199 10.87 5.65 8.01
N VAL A 200 9.76 5.55 7.26
CA VAL A 200 8.99 6.69 6.76
C VAL A 200 7.78 6.86 7.69
N THR A 201 8.02 7.48 8.84
CA THR A 201 7.08 7.55 9.97
C THR A 201 6.58 8.97 10.25
N SER A 202 7.21 9.99 9.66
CA SER A 202 6.91 11.40 9.95
C SER A 202 7.08 12.28 8.71
N PRO A 203 6.43 13.46 8.68
CA PRO A 203 6.67 14.46 7.64
C PRO A 203 8.15 14.80 7.46
N GLY A 204 8.52 15.24 6.26
CA GLY A 204 9.92 15.52 5.89
C GLY A 204 10.61 14.36 5.15
N THR A 205 9.98 13.17 5.12
CA THR A 205 10.43 12.03 4.32
C THR A 205 9.31 11.55 3.40
N ALA A 206 9.66 10.89 2.28
CA ALA A 206 8.68 10.19 1.47
C ALA A 206 9.25 8.85 0.98
N MET A 207 8.40 7.84 0.85
CA MET A 207 8.77 6.53 0.30
C MET A 207 8.43 6.47 -1.19
N VAL A 208 9.40 6.06 -2.00
CA VAL A 208 9.22 5.68 -3.40
C VAL A 208 9.41 4.17 -3.50
N SER A 209 8.33 3.45 -3.79
CA SER A 209 8.35 2.01 -3.94
C SER A 209 8.12 1.64 -5.40
N ILE A 210 9.08 0.94 -6.04
CA ILE A 210 8.99 0.47 -7.42
C ILE A 210 9.03 -1.06 -7.45
N GLY A 211 7.84 -1.66 -7.47
CA GLY A 211 7.60 -3.07 -7.67
C GLY A 211 6.96 -3.34 -9.04
N THR A 212 6.02 -4.27 -9.13
CA THR A 212 5.17 -4.50 -10.33
C THR A 212 4.45 -3.20 -10.73
N GLY A 213 3.74 -2.57 -9.79
CA GLY A 213 3.34 -1.18 -9.83
C GLY A 213 4.31 -0.33 -9.00
N ALA A 214 4.01 0.97 -8.85
CA ALA A 214 4.79 1.84 -7.99
C ALA A 214 3.91 2.80 -7.20
N THR A 215 4.43 3.27 -6.06
CA THR A 215 3.75 4.24 -5.20
C THR A 215 4.73 5.30 -4.71
N VAL A 216 4.21 6.51 -4.53
CA VAL A 216 4.83 7.53 -3.67
C VAL A 216 3.95 7.69 -2.45
N VAL A 217 4.55 7.55 -1.26
CA VAL A 217 3.88 7.66 0.04
C VAL A 217 4.58 8.74 0.86
N ALA A 218 3.85 9.75 1.28
CA ALA A 218 4.39 10.84 2.10
C ALA A 218 3.55 11.01 3.38
N PRO A 219 4.14 10.83 4.57
CA PRO A 219 3.49 11.18 5.82
C PRO A 219 3.15 12.67 5.88
N ILE A 220 1.98 12.97 6.43
CA ILE A 220 1.47 14.34 6.62
C ILE A 220 1.02 14.55 8.07
N PRO A 221 1.12 15.78 8.60
CA PRO A 221 0.80 16.04 10.00
C PRO A 221 -0.70 16.09 10.31
N ASN A 222 -1.53 16.28 9.30
CA ASN A 222 -2.98 16.39 9.41
C ASN A 222 -3.64 15.68 8.24
N ALA A 223 -4.90 15.27 8.39
CA ALA A 223 -5.68 14.66 7.32
C ALA A 223 -5.94 15.68 6.19
N ALA A 224 -5.05 15.73 5.21
CA ALA A 224 -5.23 16.53 3.99
C ALA A 224 -5.76 15.63 2.86
N VAL A 225 -6.77 16.14 2.14
CA VAL A 225 -7.40 15.42 1.03
C VAL A 225 -7.22 16.23 -0.25
N ASP A 226 -6.67 15.63 -1.30
CA ASP A 226 -6.56 16.29 -2.61
C ASP A 226 -7.96 16.72 -3.09
N PRO A 227 -8.20 18.01 -3.38
CA PRO A 227 -9.51 18.49 -3.81
C PRO A 227 -10.09 17.77 -5.03
N GLY A 228 -9.22 17.25 -5.90
CA GLY A 228 -9.59 16.47 -7.07
C GLY A 228 -9.72 14.96 -6.80
N LEU A 229 -9.48 14.50 -5.56
CA LEU A 229 -9.47 13.07 -5.19
C LEU A 229 -8.57 12.20 -6.08
N ARG A 230 -7.46 12.75 -6.57
CA ARG A 230 -6.48 12.06 -7.43
C ARG A 230 -5.45 11.29 -6.61
N LEU A 231 -5.23 11.71 -5.34
CA LEU A 231 -4.42 11.00 -4.35
C LEU A 231 -5.32 10.23 -3.40
N HIS A 232 -4.74 9.22 -2.77
CA HIS A 232 -5.32 8.59 -1.60
C HIS A 232 -4.82 9.26 -0.33
N THR A 233 -5.70 9.44 0.65
CA THR A 233 -5.35 9.82 2.02
C THR A 233 -5.73 8.70 2.96
N PHE A 234 -4.80 8.26 3.79
CA PHE A 234 -5.02 7.19 4.75
C PHE A 234 -4.42 7.54 6.11
N ASN A 235 -4.95 6.92 7.15
CA ASN A 235 -4.32 6.94 8.46
C ASN A 235 -3.01 6.14 8.42
N HIS A 236 -1.98 6.66 9.05
CA HIS A 236 -0.69 5.99 9.17
C HIS A 236 -0.72 4.95 10.30
N ALA A 237 0.17 3.94 10.23
CA ALA A 237 0.40 3.03 11.35
C ALA A 237 1.21 3.68 12.50
N GLU A 238 1.83 4.85 12.26
CA GLU A 238 2.30 5.75 13.31
C GLU A 238 1.10 6.42 13.96
N PRO A 239 0.96 6.41 15.31
CA PRO A 239 -0.15 7.07 15.99
C PRO A 239 -0.29 8.55 15.61
N ASP A 240 -1.53 9.01 15.47
CA ASP A 240 -1.87 10.40 15.14
C ASP A 240 -1.23 10.90 13.83
N GLY A 241 -0.99 9.99 12.90
CA GLY A 241 -0.38 10.26 11.62
C GLY A 241 -1.31 9.92 10.45
N TRP A 242 -1.07 10.59 9.32
CA TRP A 242 -1.70 10.32 8.03
C TRP A 242 -0.64 10.25 6.96
N TYR A 243 -1.01 9.72 5.80
CA TYR A 243 -0.16 9.80 4.60
C TYR A 243 -0.97 10.01 3.34
N LEU A 244 -0.36 10.69 2.39
CA LEU A 244 -0.81 10.78 1.01
C LEU A 244 -0.15 9.68 0.19
N MET A 245 -0.89 9.12 -0.76
CA MET A 245 -0.37 8.10 -1.66
C MET A 245 -0.80 8.34 -3.11
N GLY A 246 0.18 8.40 -4.01
CA GLY A 246 -0.01 8.31 -5.45
C GLY A 246 0.35 6.92 -5.96
N VAL A 247 -0.35 6.45 -7.00
CA VAL A 247 -0.23 5.07 -7.50
C VAL A 247 -0.02 5.04 -9.00
N VAL A 248 1.05 4.36 -9.44
CA VAL A 248 1.34 4.01 -10.84
C VAL A 248 1.11 2.52 -11.02
N LEU A 249 0.17 2.15 -11.90
CA LEU A 249 -0.29 0.76 -12.04
C LEU A 249 0.75 -0.15 -12.71
N ALA A 250 1.45 0.36 -13.72
CA ALA A 250 2.46 -0.39 -14.46
C ALA A 250 3.83 0.30 -14.32
N ALA A 251 4.69 -0.24 -13.48
CA ALA A 251 6.03 0.26 -13.22
C ALA A 251 7.10 -0.79 -13.59
N GLY A 252 7.54 -1.61 -12.65
CA GLY A 252 8.42 -2.73 -12.99
C GLY A 252 7.78 -3.70 -13.98
N SER A 253 6.44 -3.82 -13.99
CA SER A 253 5.73 -4.59 -15.02
C SER A 253 5.83 -3.97 -16.41
N ALA A 254 5.93 -2.65 -16.54
CA ALA A 254 6.17 -2.00 -17.82
C ALA A 254 7.57 -2.34 -18.37
N LEU A 255 8.58 -2.33 -17.51
CA LEU A 255 9.94 -2.75 -17.88
C LEU A 255 10.00 -4.27 -18.19
N ALA A 256 9.29 -5.09 -17.42
CA ALA A 256 9.18 -6.53 -17.68
C ALA A 256 8.49 -6.80 -19.04
N TRP A 257 7.37 -6.14 -19.29
CA TRP A 257 6.68 -6.22 -20.58
C TRP A 257 7.60 -5.82 -21.72
N TRP A 258 8.30 -4.69 -21.60
CA TRP A 258 9.26 -4.24 -22.62
C TRP A 258 10.34 -5.27 -22.90
N ARG A 259 10.96 -5.82 -21.85
CA ARG A 259 11.96 -6.89 -21.96
C ARG A 259 11.42 -8.09 -22.73
N ASP A 260 10.23 -8.55 -22.35
CA ASP A 260 9.62 -9.78 -22.89
C ASP A 260 9.18 -9.61 -24.36
N GLN A 261 8.80 -8.39 -24.77
CA GLN A 261 8.44 -8.09 -26.17
C GLN A 261 9.65 -7.89 -27.08
N THR A 262 10.81 -7.48 -26.55
CA THR A 262 11.92 -7.01 -27.38
C THR A 262 13.17 -7.89 -27.39
N GLY A 263 13.15 -9.04 -26.76
CA GLY A 263 14.28 -9.96 -26.80
C GLY A 263 14.45 -10.75 -25.50
N GLY A 264 13.45 -11.59 -25.22
CA GLY A 264 13.42 -12.42 -24.03
C GLY A 264 14.70 -13.20 -23.78
N GLY A 265 15.04 -13.35 -22.50
CA GLY A 265 16.22 -14.04 -22.01
C GLY A 265 17.27 -13.14 -21.38
N GLN A 266 17.21 -11.83 -21.54
CA GLN A 266 18.08 -10.91 -20.80
C GLN A 266 17.58 -10.70 -19.36
N SER A 267 18.53 -10.57 -18.44
CA SER A 267 18.25 -10.10 -17.08
C SER A 267 17.86 -8.62 -17.09
N PHE A 268 17.25 -8.14 -16.02
CA PHE A 268 16.97 -6.71 -15.87
C PHE A 268 18.25 -5.88 -15.83
N ASP A 269 19.32 -6.40 -15.24
CA ASP A 269 20.61 -5.71 -15.13
C ASP A 269 21.22 -5.49 -16.52
N GLU A 270 21.23 -6.51 -17.41
CA GLU A 270 21.71 -6.38 -18.79
C GLU A 270 20.85 -5.40 -19.60
N LEU A 271 19.53 -5.38 -19.39
CA LEU A 271 18.64 -4.45 -20.08
C LEU A 271 18.90 -2.99 -19.68
N VAL A 272 19.22 -2.77 -18.41
CA VAL A 272 19.44 -1.43 -17.84
C VAL A 272 20.81 -0.87 -18.22
N VAL A 273 21.82 -1.69 -18.48
CA VAL A 273 23.18 -1.23 -18.85
C VAL A 273 23.14 -0.30 -20.07
N GLY A 274 22.52 -0.72 -21.18
CA GLY A 274 22.41 0.11 -22.38
C GLY A 274 21.59 1.39 -22.16
N ALA A 275 20.55 1.31 -21.32
CA ALA A 275 19.76 2.49 -20.96
C ALA A 275 20.57 3.50 -20.14
N ALA A 276 21.47 3.03 -19.28
CA ALA A 276 22.34 3.89 -18.47
C ALA A 276 23.38 4.67 -19.31
N GLU A 277 23.80 4.10 -20.43
CA GLU A 277 24.73 4.76 -21.37
C GLU A 277 24.05 5.75 -22.32
N THR A 278 22.70 5.70 -22.40
CA THR A 278 21.91 6.65 -23.21
C THR A 278 21.74 7.96 -22.43
N ALA A 279 21.81 9.09 -23.12
CA ALA A 279 21.62 10.41 -22.50
C ALA A 279 20.24 10.58 -21.86
N PRO A 280 20.10 11.40 -20.79
CA PRO A 280 18.78 11.80 -20.26
C PRO A 280 17.84 12.31 -21.34
N GLY A 281 16.54 11.99 -21.22
CA GLY A 281 15.52 12.34 -22.21
C GLY A 281 15.42 11.36 -23.39
N ALA A 282 16.28 10.32 -23.45
CA ALA A 282 16.23 9.26 -24.45
C ALA A 282 16.15 9.75 -25.91
N ASP A 283 16.81 10.89 -26.23
CA ASP A 283 16.80 11.57 -27.53
C ASP A 283 15.36 11.98 -27.95
N ASP A 284 14.64 12.67 -27.03
CA ASP A 284 13.26 13.16 -27.16
C ASP A 284 12.19 12.03 -27.25
N LEU A 285 12.55 10.80 -26.89
CA LEU A 285 11.62 9.67 -26.86
C LEU A 285 10.95 9.54 -25.49
N THR A 286 9.66 9.74 -25.44
CA THR A 286 8.87 9.57 -24.21
C THR A 286 8.02 8.29 -24.24
N PHE A 287 7.95 7.58 -23.13
CA PHE A 287 7.03 6.45 -22.94
C PHE A 287 5.94 6.78 -21.92
N LEU A 288 4.68 6.54 -22.28
CA LEU A 288 3.55 6.61 -21.38
C LEU A 288 3.29 5.22 -20.77
N PRO A 289 3.45 5.01 -19.44
CA PRO A 289 3.41 3.67 -18.83
C PRO A 289 1.99 3.17 -18.55
N TYR A 290 0.99 3.57 -19.31
CA TYR A 290 -0.43 3.30 -19.05
C TYR A 290 -0.91 1.96 -19.60
N LEU A 291 -0.08 0.92 -19.53
CA LEU A 291 -0.39 -0.42 -20.09
C LEU A 291 -1.67 -1.03 -19.54
N THR A 292 -2.01 -0.71 -18.28
CA THR A 292 -3.21 -1.20 -17.57
C THR A 292 -4.12 -0.06 -17.09
N GLY A 293 -4.09 1.08 -17.79
CA GLY A 293 -4.76 2.31 -17.36
C GLY A 293 -3.86 3.19 -16.50
N ASN A 294 -4.39 4.30 -16.06
CA ASN A 294 -3.74 5.23 -15.13
C ASN A 294 -4.62 5.46 -13.90
N ARG A 295 -4.04 5.41 -12.69
CA ARG A 295 -4.72 5.76 -11.46
C ARG A 295 -4.42 7.22 -11.10
N THR A 296 -3.19 7.53 -10.76
CA THR A 296 -2.74 8.90 -10.45
C THR A 296 -1.90 9.43 -11.63
N PRO A 297 -2.14 10.63 -12.16
CA PRO A 297 -3.11 11.63 -11.70
C PRO A 297 -4.47 11.60 -12.43
N HIS A 298 -4.64 10.79 -13.47
CA HIS A 298 -5.75 10.95 -14.44
C HIS A 298 -7.00 10.14 -14.11
N ALA A 299 -6.91 9.13 -13.21
CA ALA A 299 -8.00 8.22 -12.85
C ALA A 299 -8.72 7.62 -14.09
N ASN A 300 -7.94 7.23 -15.12
CA ASN A 300 -8.46 6.78 -16.41
C ASN A 300 -8.08 5.31 -16.68
N ALA A 301 -9.03 4.40 -16.45
CA ALA A 301 -8.85 2.98 -16.72
C ALA A 301 -8.72 2.64 -18.21
N SER A 302 -9.14 3.55 -19.10
CA SER A 302 -9.06 3.38 -20.55
C SER A 302 -7.78 3.93 -21.17
N ALA A 303 -6.92 4.61 -20.39
CA ALA A 303 -5.61 5.06 -20.86
C ALA A 303 -4.76 3.86 -21.31
N ARG A 304 -3.92 4.06 -22.34
CA ARG A 304 -3.04 3.00 -22.87
C ARG A 304 -1.62 3.54 -23.03
N GLY A 305 -0.65 2.62 -22.95
CA GLY A 305 0.77 2.91 -23.15
C GLY A 305 1.07 3.36 -24.57
N ALA A 306 2.04 4.25 -24.72
CA ALA A 306 2.49 4.75 -26.02
C ALA A 306 3.95 5.18 -25.96
N PHE A 307 4.68 5.03 -27.07
CA PHE A 307 5.91 5.75 -27.33
C PHE A 307 5.59 6.99 -28.18
N VAL A 308 6.09 8.14 -27.76
CA VAL A 308 5.90 9.44 -28.42
C VAL A 308 7.26 10.02 -28.80
N GLY A 309 7.41 10.54 -30.00
CA GLY A 309 8.68 11.09 -30.49
C GLY A 309 9.57 10.08 -31.22
N LEU A 310 9.08 8.86 -31.54
CA LEU A 310 9.89 7.80 -32.15
C LEU A 310 10.37 8.19 -33.56
N HIS A 311 11.67 8.03 -33.81
CA HIS A 311 12.27 8.20 -35.13
C HIS A 311 13.29 7.07 -35.43
N ALA A 312 13.80 7.01 -36.69
CA ALA A 312 14.62 5.90 -37.17
C ALA A 312 16.00 5.77 -36.47
N GLY A 313 16.47 6.80 -35.77
CA GLY A 313 17.70 6.78 -34.99
C GLY A 313 17.60 6.12 -33.63
N HIS A 314 16.38 5.95 -33.12
CA HIS A 314 16.20 5.33 -31.81
C HIS A 314 16.55 3.85 -31.80
N THR A 315 17.37 3.48 -30.85
CA THR A 315 17.77 2.08 -30.61
C THR A 315 16.96 1.49 -29.47
N ARG A 316 17.11 0.19 -29.23
CA ARG A 316 16.53 -0.48 -28.07
C ARG A 316 16.97 0.15 -26.74
N ALA A 317 18.21 0.68 -26.66
CA ALA A 317 18.71 1.36 -25.46
C ALA A 317 17.91 2.65 -25.17
N HIS A 318 17.65 3.47 -26.18
CA HIS A 318 16.78 4.66 -26.06
C HIS A 318 15.37 4.28 -25.60
N MET A 319 14.77 3.25 -26.21
CA MET A 319 13.42 2.80 -25.83
C MET A 319 13.38 2.24 -24.41
N THR A 320 14.42 1.51 -23.98
CA THR A 320 14.51 1.01 -22.60
C THR A 320 14.62 2.16 -21.61
N ARG A 321 15.44 3.16 -21.93
CA ARG A 321 15.58 4.37 -21.12
C ARG A 321 14.24 5.11 -21.03
N ALA A 322 13.57 5.34 -22.15
CA ALA A 322 12.26 5.98 -22.18
C ALA A 322 11.23 5.26 -21.33
N VAL A 323 11.24 3.90 -21.28
CA VAL A 323 10.35 3.14 -20.40
C VAL A 323 10.63 3.41 -18.92
N ILE A 324 11.90 3.47 -18.51
CA ILE A 324 12.30 3.72 -17.12
C ILE A 324 11.99 5.18 -16.75
N GLU A 325 12.29 6.13 -17.63
CA GLU A 325 11.97 7.57 -17.48
C GLU A 325 10.45 7.78 -17.39
N GLY A 326 9.68 7.19 -18.29
CA GLY A 326 8.21 7.34 -18.30
C GLY A 326 7.55 6.85 -17.01
N VAL A 327 8.02 5.74 -16.44
CA VAL A 327 7.58 5.29 -15.12
C VAL A 327 7.96 6.30 -14.03
N THR A 328 9.19 6.83 -14.08
CA THR A 328 9.69 7.79 -13.10
C THR A 328 8.94 9.12 -13.18
N PHE A 329 8.65 9.61 -14.39
CA PHE A 329 7.83 10.81 -14.59
C PHE A 329 6.40 10.63 -14.11
N SER A 330 5.79 9.47 -14.34
CA SER A 330 4.45 9.18 -13.80
C SER A 330 4.41 9.14 -12.27
N LEU A 331 5.49 8.70 -11.62
CA LEU A 331 5.65 8.82 -10.17
C LEU A 331 5.84 10.27 -9.73
N HIS A 332 6.61 11.05 -10.49
CA HIS A 332 6.81 12.47 -10.23
C HIS A 332 5.51 13.29 -10.38
N ASP A 333 4.64 12.95 -11.33
CA ASP A 333 3.29 13.55 -11.40
C ASP A 333 2.50 13.33 -10.09
N SER A 334 2.60 12.12 -9.52
CA SER A 334 2.01 11.82 -8.22
C SER A 334 2.65 12.62 -7.09
N TYR A 335 3.97 12.79 -7.13
CA TYR A 335 4.73 13.58 -6.16
C TYR A 335 4.36 15.06 -6.22
N GLN A 336 4.19 15.64 -7.41
CA GLN A 336 3.75 17.04 -7.56
C GLN A 336 2.36 17.28 -6.93
N LEU A 337 1.45 16.31 -7.03
CA LEU A 337 0.17 16.41 -6.34
C LEU A 337 0.33 16.36 -4.81
N ILE A 338 1.27 15.58 -4.29
CA ILE A 338 1.59 15.51 -2.86
C ILE A 338 2.17 16.86 -2.39
N LEU A 339 3.10 17.46 -3.14
CA LEU A 339 3.68 18.76 -2.83
C LEU A 339 2.65 19.90 -2.77
N ALA A 340 1.54 19.76 -3.51
CA ALA A 340 0.44 20.73 -3.43
C ALA A 340 -0.35 20.64 -2.11
N GLN A 341 -0.15 19.59 -1.30
CA GLN A 341 -0.89 19.34 -0.06
C GLN A 341 0.00 19.40 1.20
N THR A 342 1.31 19.32 1.06
CA THR A 342 2.25 19.28 2.20
C THR A 342 3.60 19.87 1.82
N GLU A 343 4.43 20.12 2.82
CA GLU A 343 5.81 20.56 2.59
C GLU A 343 6.64 19.49 1.86
N ALA A 344 7.59 19.94 1.06
CA ALA A 344 8.47 19.06 0.31
C ALA A 344 9.32 18.20 1.27
N PRO A 345 9.40 16.87 1.06
CA PRO A 345 10.31 16.02 1.80
C PRO A 345 11.76 16.39 1.47
N THR A 346 12.61 16.28 2.46
CA THR A 346 14.06 16.53 2.34
C THR A 346 14.82 15.25 1.96
N GLU A 347 14.18 14.09 2.06
CA GLU A 347 14.75 12.78 1.72
C GLU A 347 13.68 11.85 1.14
N LEU A 348 14.03 11.13 0.09
CA LEU A 348 13.27 10.00 -0.43
C LEU A 348 13.85 8.68 0.07
N ILE A 349 12.98 7.77 0.46
CA ILE A 349 13.35 6.40 0.85
C ILE A 349 12.92 5.44 -0.25
N GLY A 350 13.91 4.83 -0.90
CA GLY A 350 13.70 3.90 -2.00
C GLY A 350 13.48 2.46 -1.54
N THR A 351 12.41 1.80 -2.01
CA THR A 351 12.08 0.42 -1.64
C THR A 351 11.70 -0.43 -2.85
N SER A 352 11.61 -1.75 -2.64
CA SER A 352 11.21 -2.74 -3.65
C SER A 352 12.26 -2.99 -4.75
N GLY A 353 11.88 -3.81 -5.76
CA GLY A 353 12.79 -4.38 -6.76
C GLY A 353 13.50 -3.36 -7.64
N GLY A 354 12.80 -2.31 -8.08
CA GLY A 354 13.37 -1.25 -8.90
C GLY A 354 14.50 -0.48 -8.20
N MET A 355 14.42 -0.40 -6.88
CA MET A 355 15.45 0.25 -6.06
C MET A 355 16.71 -0.60 -5.82
N ARG A 356 16.85 -1.75 -6.46
CA ARG A 356 18.14 -2.48 -6.56
C ARG A 356 19.05 -1.88 -7.63
N SER A 357 18.49 -1.22 -8.64
CA SER A 357 19.24 -0.57 -9.72
C SER A 357 19.76 0.80 -9.29
N ALA A 358 21.07 0.95 -9.19
CA ALA A 358 21.70 2.24 -8.90
C ALA A 358 21.35 3.32 -9.96
N PHE A 359 21.18 2.89 -11.22
CA PHE A 359 20.73 3.76 -12.30
C PHE A 359 19.32 4.31 -12.04
N TRP A 360 18.37 3.45 -11.64
CA TRP A 360 17.01 3.91 -11.35
C TRP A 360 16.94 4.75 -10.06
N GLN A 361 17.76 4.42 -9.06
CA GLN A 361 17.89 5.25 -7.85
C GLN A 361 18.33 6.68 -8.21
N GLN A 362 19.37 6.80 -9.05
CA GLN A 362 19.86 8.10 -9.50
C GLN A 362 18.81 8.86 -10.32
N MET A 363 18.13 8.20 -11.23
CA MET A 363 17.06 8.80 -12.04
C MET A 363 15.91 9.33 -11.17
N VAL A 364 15.49 8.59 -10.15
CA VAL A 364 14.48 9.08 -9.22
C VAL A 364 14.98 10.30 -8.45
N ALA A 365 16.22 10.28 -7.95
CA ALA A 365 16.80 11.44 -7.27
C ALA A 365 16.85 12.68 -8.20
N ASP A 366 17.28 12.51 -9.44
CA ASP A 366 17.40 13.59 -10.42
C ASP A 366 16.04 14.19 -10.77
N VAL A 367 15.06 13.35 -11.13
CA VAL A 367 13.71 13.78 -11.54
C VAL A 367 12.93 14.42 -10.39
N PHE A 368 13.10 13.92 -9.17
CA PHE A 368 12.39 14.46 -7.99
C PHE A 368 13.13 15.67 -7.38
N GLY A 369 14.40 15.86 -7.71
CA GLY A 369 15.23 16.92 -7.15
C GLY A 369 15.52 16.75 -5.65
N VAL A 370 15.42 15.52 -5.15
CA VAL A 370 15.53 15.19 -3.71
C VAL A 370 16.47 13.98 -3.54
N PRO A 371 17.40 14.00 -2.56
CA PRO A 371 18.24 12.85 -2.26
C PRO A 371 17.44 11.59 -2.00
N LEU A 372 17.84 10.46 -2.61
CA LEU A 372 17.19 9.17 -2.43
C LEU A 372 18.12 8.18 -1.73
N THR A 373 17.66 7.64 -0.61
CA THR A 373 18.35 6.60 0.15
C THR A 373 17.59 5.26 0.02
N PRO A 374 18.15 4.23 -0.61
CA PRO A 374 17.52 2.91 -0.63
C PRO A 374 17.63 2.23 0.73
N VAL A 375 16.65 1.39 1.09
CA VAL A 375 16.70 0.57 2.30
C VAL A 375 16.87 -0.90 1.96
N LYS A 376 17.69 -1.62 2.77
CA LYS A 376 18.03 -3.03 2.57
C LYS A 376 17.03 -3.97 3.23
N SER A 377 16.59 -3.61 4.45
CA SER A 377 15.58 -4.36 5.20
C SER A 377 14.36 -3.48 5.32
N SER A 378 13.31 -3.84 4.61
CA SER A 378 12.12 -3.00 4.48
C SER A 378 10.90 -3.84 4.15
N GLY A 379 9.79 -3.16 3.99
CA GLY A 379 8.52 -3.75 3.58
C GLY A 379 7.60 -4.08 4.74
N SER A 380 6.41 -4.54 4.39
CA SER A 380 5.31 -4.73 5.32
C SER A 380 5.62 -5.71 6.46
N PRO A 381 6.32 -6.85 6.26
CA PRO A 381 6.67 -7.75 7.36
C PRO A 381 7.60 -7.10 8.38
N TYR A 382 8.52 -6.25 7.92
CA TYR A 382 9.45 -5.55 8.81
C TYR A 382 8.73 -4.48 9.65
N GLY A 383 7.81 -3.74 9.02
CA GLY A 383 6.93 -2.81 9.74
C GLY A 383 6.03 -3.51 10.75
N ALA A 384 5.47 -4.67 10.40
CA ALA A 384 4.69 -5.48 11.33
C ALA A 384 5.53 -5.91 12.55
N ALA A 385 6.81 -6.27 12.38
CA ALA A 385 7.71 -6.59 13.48
C ALA A 385 7.99 -5.37 14.39
N ILE A 386 8.12 -4.16 13.82
CA ILE A 386 8.25 -2.92 14.57
C ILE A 386 6.99 -2.65 15.39
N LEU A 387 5.79 -2.81 14.81
CA LEU A 387 4.52 -2.67 15.52
C LEU A 387 4.38 -3.70 16.64
N ALA A 388 4.84 -4.94 16.43
CA ALA A 388 4.89 -5.97 17.46
C ALA A 388 5.79 -5.57 18.64
N ALA A 389 6.95 -4.96 18.37
CA ALA A 389 7.86 -4.47 19.43
C ALA A 389 7.20 -3.37 20.28
N CYS A 390 6.39 -2.50 19.66
CA CYS A 390 5.60 -1.50 20.37
C CYS A 390 4.52 -2.18 21.22
N ALA A 391 3.76 -3.11 20.65
CA ALA A 391 2.72 -3.86 21.38
C ALA A 391 3.30 -4.69 22.55
N ALA A 392 4.54 -5.16 22.44
CA ALA A 392 5.28 -5.80 23.55
C ALA A 392 5.70 -4.83 24.66
N GLY A 393 5.44 -3.53 24.53
CA GLY A 393 5.81 -2.49 25.49
C GLY A 393 7.30 -2.12 25.49
N LYS A 394 8.04 -2.51 24.44
CA LYS A 394 9.47 -2.17 24.33
C LYS A 394 9.68 -0.71 23.88
N PHE A 395 8.74 -0.17 23.10
CA PHE A 395 8.74 1.19 22.58
C PHE A 395 7.30 1.72 22.59
N ASP A 396 7.14 3.02 22.71
CA ASP A 396 5.80 3.63 22.68
C ASP A 396 5.32 3.87 21.24
N ARG A 397 6.24 4.25 20.35
CA ARG A 397 5.93 4.62 18.96
C ARG A 397 6.87 3.95 17.96
N PRO A 398 6.37 3.58 16.76
CA PRO A 398 7.20 3.07 15.66
C PRO A 398 8.33 4.02 15.26
N SER A 399 8.11 5.33 15.29
CA SER A 399 9.11 6.36 14.97
C SER A 399 10.36 6.35 15.89
N GLU A 400 10.24 5.79 17.10
CA GLU A 400 11.39 5.63 18.01
C GLU A 400 12.32 4.50 17.58
N VAL A 401 11.80 3.46 16.97
CA VAL A 401 12.54 2.24 16.67
C VAL A 401 12.91 2.10 15.21
N ALA A 402 12.03 2.51 14.28
CA ALA A 402 12.22 2.32 12.85
C ALA A 402 13.57 2.89 12.35
N PRO A 403 14.01 4.12 12.71
CA PRO A 403 15.30 4.65 12.29
C PRO A 403 16.51 3.85 12.80
N GLN A 404 16.37 3.13 13.92
CA GLN A 404 17.44 2.33 14.52
C GLN A 404 17.55 0.95 13.88
N TRP A 405 16.43 0.38 13.43
CA TRP A 405 16.37 -0.99 12.93
C TRP A 405 16.46 -1.07 11.39
N VAL A 406 16.05 -0.03 10.68
CA VAL A 406 16.08 0.00 9.23
C VAL A 406 17.50 0.26 8.72
N THR A 407 18.05 -0.69 7.95
CA THR A 407 19.37 -0.55 7.35
C THR A 407 19.29 0.24 6.05
N ARG A 408 19.96 1.39 6.03
CA ARG A 408 20.04 2.30 4.88
C ARG A 408 21.18 1.92 3.94
N GLY A 409 20.99 2.14 2.63
CA GLY A 409 22.02 2.03 1.61
C GLY A 409 22.78 3.34 1.39
N LYS A 410 23.48 3.43 0.26
CA LYS A 410 24.18 4.66 -0.15
C LYS A 410 23.16 5.61 -0.77
N THR A 411 23.12 6.85 -0.32
CA THR A 411 22.28 7.91 -0.89
C THR A 411 22.74 8.29 -2.29
N ALA A 412 21.79 8.47 -3.20
CA ALA A 412 21.97 9.11 -4.50
C ALA A 412 21.51 10.57 -4.37
N ASP A 413 22.43 11.51 -4.54
CA ASP A 413 22.11 12.93 -4.58
C ASP A 413 21.71 13.35 -5.99
N PRO A 414 20.75 14.30 -6.15
CA PRO A 414 20.38 14.83 -7.46
C PRO A 414 21.57 15.42 -8.21
N ILE A 415 21.70 15.11 -9.49
CA ILE A 415 22.71 15.71 -10.38
C ILE A 415 22.09 16.91 -11.07
N PRO A 416 22.52 18.16 -10.77
CA PRO A 416 21.89 19.36 -11.32
C PRO A 416 21.83 19.41 -12.86
N ALA A 417 22.81 18.81 -13.54
CA ALA A 417 22.87 18.74 -14.99
C ALA A 417 21.81 17.81 -15.63
N HIS A 418 21.06 17.05 -14.82
CA HIS A 418 19.99 16.15 -15.26
C HIS A 418 18.60 16.71 -14.95
N ALA A 419 18.50 17.92 -14.40
CA ALA A 419 17.24 18.52 -13.97
C ALA A 419 16.40 19.13 -15.11
N ASP A 420 17.03 19.37 -16.28
CA ASP A 420 16.42 19.91 -17.50
C ASP A 420 16.04 18.77 -18.46
#